data_cf057e3316501689c16cd94449d729e7
#
_entry.id   cf057e3316501689c16cd94449d729e7
#
_cell.length_a   1.000
_cell.length_b   1.000
_cell.length_c   1.000
_cell.angle_alpha   90.00
_cell.angle_beta   90.00
_cell.angle_gamma   90.00
#
_symmetry.space_group_name_H-M   'P 1'
#
loop_
_entity.id
_entity.type
_entity.pdbx_description
1 polymer ?
#
loop_
_entity_poly.entity_id
_entity_poly.type
_entity_poly.pdbx_seq_one_letter_code
_entity_poly.pdbx_strand_id
1 'polypeptide(L)'
;HFFLFAFAGMGACLAAAYVNTFFAALYGATVFNATAEIAPVVEEAVKLLPLLFYLLVFEPEPEQIRPAILTIAAGFAAFENICYLIQHGAEHLGFLLIRGFGTGAMHIVCGAIVGFGLVYVWRRGWLKAAGTCGLLGAAVIFHGIYNLLIAYGGWVQYVAYALPVLAVIFGKIAGKFFSSLPGRTENETENAP
;
A
#
# COMPACT_ATOMS: atom_id res chain seq x y z
N HIS A 1 20.07 -0.55 -4.08
CA HIS A 1 18.73 -1.16 -4.07
C HIS A 1 17.59 -0.11 -3.98
N PHE A 2 17.73 0.98 -3.20
CA PHE A 2 16.67 1.99 -3.03
C PHE A 2 16.12 2.51 -4.38
N PHE A 3 16.97 3.05 -5.24
CA PHE A 3 16.54 3.59 -6.54
C PHE A 3 15.88 2.54 -7.44
N LEU A 4 16.36 1.28 -7.40
CA LEU A 4 15.76 0.20 -8.17
C LEU A 4 14.31 -0.05 -7.76
N PHE A 5 14.04 -0.13 -6.45
CA PHE A 5 12.69 -0.31 -5.93
C PHE A 5 11.81 0.91 -6.17
N ALA A 6 12.35 2.13 -6.07
CA ALA A 6 11.61 3.34 -6.40
C ALA A 6 11.19 3.36 -7.88
N PHE A 7 12.11 3.06 -8.81
CA PHE A 7 11.78 2.96 -10.24
C PHE A 7 10.83 1.79 -10.54
N ALA A 8 10.94 0.65 -9.84
CA ALA A 8 9.99 -0.44 -9.97
C ALA A 8 8.58 -0.01 -9.52
N GLY A 9 8.47 0.80 -8.46
CA GLY A 9 7.21 1.41 -8.03
C GLY A 9 6.61 2.37 -9.06
N MET A 10 7.44 3.24 -9.66
CA MET A 10 7.00 4.14 -10.74
C MET A 10 6.52 3.35 -11.97
N GLY A 11 7.24 2.29 -12.36
CA GLY A 11 6.85 1.41 -13.44
C GLY A 11 5.55 0.65 -13.14
N ALA A 12 5.37 0.22 -11.89
CA ALA A 12 4.12 -0.39 -11.43
C ALA A 12 2.93 0.59 -11.52
N CYS A 13 3.11 1.87 -11.19
CA CYS A 13 2.08 2.89 -11.34
C CYS A 13 1.68 3.06 -12.82
N LEU A 14 2.64 3.15 -13.71
CA LEU A 14 2.38 3.25 -15.14
C LEU A 14 1.63 2.02 -15.67
N ALA A 15 2.05 0.82 -15.30
CA ALA A 15 1.37 -0.42 -15.66
C ALA A 15 -0.06 -0.46 -15.10
N ALA A 16 -0.26 -0.08 -13.84
CA ALA A 16 -1.57 0.00 -13.21
C ALA A 16 -2.50 0.97 -13.94
N ALA A 17 -2.02 2.13 -14.39
CA ALA A 17 -2.82 3.09 -15.16
C ALA A 17 -3.37 2.48 -16.46
N TYR A 18 -2.55 1.72 -17.20
CA TYR A 18 -3.01 1.01 -18.40
C TYR A 18 -4.03 -0.09 -18.07
N VAL A 19 -3.78 -0.89 -17.04
CA VAL A 19 -4.67 -1.98 -16.62
C VAL A 19 -6.00 -1.42 -16.10
N ASN A 20 -5.97 -0.34 -15.31
CA ASN A 20 -7.17 0.36 -14.85
C ASN A 20 -8.02 0.85 -16.02
N THR A 21 -7.39 1.49 -17.01
CA THR A 21 -8.07 1.98 -18.21
C THR A 21 -8.69 0.83 -19.01
N PHE A 22 -7.97 -0.28 -19.15
CA PHE A 22 -8.47 -1.48 -19.84
C PHE A 22 -9.72 -2.04 -19.13
N PHE A 23 -9.67 -2.26 -17.83
CA PHE A 23 -10.82 -2.78 -17.08
C PHE A 23 -11.98 -1.80 -17.03
N ALA A 24 -11.73 -0.50 -16.88
CA ALA A 24 -12.77 0.51 -16.93
C ALA A 24 -13.51 0.48 -18.27
N ALA A 25 -12.78 0.36 -19.39
CA ALA A 25 -13.38 0.25 -20.70
C ALA A 25 -14.13 -1.09 -20.90
N LEU A 26 -13.54 -2.20 -20.43
CA LEU A 26 -14.14 -3.55 -20.56
C LEU A 26 -15.49 -3.66 -19.83
N TYR A 27 -15.58 -3.08 -18.64
CA TYR A 27 -16.79 -3.12 -17.80
C TYR A 27 -17.72 -1.94 -18.02
N GLY A 28 -17.37 -0.96 -18.86
CA GLY A 28 -18.15 0.28 -19.03
C GLY A 28 -18.25 1.08 -17.73
N ALA A 29 -17.20 1.04 -16.90
CA ALA A 29 -17.21 1.63 -15.58
C ALA A 29 -17.27 3.17 -15.65
N THR A 30 -18.06 3.77 -14.76
CA THR A 30 -18.02 5.23 -14.54
C THR A 30 -16.68 5.60 -13.89
N VAL A 31 -16.31 6.89 -13.91
CA VAL A 31 -15.12 7.39 -13.22
C VAL A 31 -15.17 7.02 -11.72
N PHE A 32 -16.33 7.12 -11.09
CA PHE A 32 -16.54 6.74 -9.70
C PHE A 32 -16.20 5.26 -9.46
N ASN A 33 -16.80 4.35 -10.25
CA ASN A 33 -16.57 2.91 -10.10
C ASN A 33 -15.12 2.53 -10.44
N ALA A 34 -14.55 3.15 -11.47
CA ALA A 34 -13.14 2.92 -11.82
C ALA A 34 -12.21 3.30 -10.66
N THR A 35 -12.45 4.43 -10.01
CA THR A 35 -11.62 4.91 -8.89
C THR A 35 -11.86 4.12 -7.60
N ALA A 36 -13.13 3.80 -7.26
CA ALA A 36 -13.45 3.17 -5.98
C ALA A 36 -13.32 1.65 -5.98
N GLU A 37 -13.54 0.98 -7.11
CA GLU A 37 -13.63 -0.48 -7.20
C GLU A 37 -12.47 -1.11 -7.97
N ILE A 38 -12.11 -0.56 -9.15
CA ILE A 38 -11.10 -1.15 -10.03
C ILE A 38 -9.68 -0.77 -9.57
N ALA A 39 -9.44 0.53 -9.39
CA ALA A 39 -8.09 1.04 -9.10
C ALA A 39 -7.46 0.41 -7.84
N PRO A 40 -8.15 0.29 -6.69
CA PRO A 40 -7.54 -0.32 -5.51
C PRO A 40 -7.05 -1.76 -5.73
N VAL A 41 -7.82 -2.56 -6.45
CA VAL A 41 -7.49 -3.96 -6.74
C VAL A 41 -6.28 -4.03 -7.67
N VAL A 42 -6.33 -3.30 -8.78
CA VAL A 42 -5.28 -3.33 -9.80
C VAL A 42 -3.97 -2.75 -9.24
N GLU A 43 -4.04 -1.60 -8.58
CA GLU A 43 -2.86 -0.90 -8.10
C GLU A 43 -2.13 -1.66 -7.00
N GLU A 44 -2.85 -2.23 -6.04
CA GLU A 44 -2.21 -3.03 -5.00
C GLU A 44 -1.65 -4.34 -5.56
N ALA A 45 -2.35 -4.99 -6.50
CA ALA A 45 -1.85 -6.20 -7.15
C ALA A 45 -0.59 -5.93 -7.99
N VAL A 46 -0.61 -4.89 -8.83
CA VAL A 46 0.55 -4.55 -9.69
C VAL A 46 1.74 -4.07 -8.84
N LYS A 47 1.50 -3.32 -7.76
CA LYS A 47 2.52 -2.87 -6.81
C LYS A 47 3.19 -4.04 -6.09
N LEU A 48 2.47 -5.14 -5.86
CA LEU A 48 3.01 -6.34 -5.23
C LEU A 48 3.95 -7.12 -6.17
N LEU A 49 3.79 -7.05 -7.49
CA LEU A 49 4.57 -7.84 -8.45
C LEU A 49 6.09 -7.65 -8.34
N PRO A 50 6.66 -6.43 -8.30
CA PRO A 50 8.09 -6.23 -8.12
C PRO A 50 8.62 -6.84 -6.81
N LEU A 51 7.83 -6.77 -5.73
CA LEU A 51 8.19 -7.37 -4.47
C LEU A 51 8.17 -8.89 -4.54
N LEU A 52 7.14 -9.50 -5.15
CA LEU A 52 7.07 -10.95 -5.32
C LEU A 52 8.24 -11.46 -6.17
N PHE A 53 8.56 -10.76 -7.25
CA PHE A 53 9.74 -11.08 -8.05
C PHE A 53 11.01 -11.06 -7.20
N TYR A 54 11.19 -10.01 -6.37
CA TYR A 54 12.34 -9.91 -5.47
C TYR A 54 12.40 -11.06 -4.46
N LEU A 55 11.25 -11.41 -3.85
CA LEU A 55 11.16 -12.50 -2.88
C LEU A 55 11.44 -13.88 -3.49
N LEU A 56 10.97 -14.12 -4.72
CA LEU A 56 11.07 -15.43 -5.36
C LEU A 56 12.43 -15.67 -6.01
N VAL A 57 13.08 -14.61 -6.50
CA VAL A 57 14.34 -14.72 -7.27
C VAL A 57 15.55 -14.52 -6.38
N PHE A 58 15.48 -13.60 -5.42
CA PHE A 58 16.65 -13.22 -4.60
C PHE A 58 16.61 -13.77 -3.19
N GLU A 59 15.46 -14.32 -2.75
CA GLU A 59 15.28 -14.91 -1.40
C GLU A 59 15.84 -14.02 -0.28
N PRO A 60 15.43 -12.72 -0.22
CA PRO A 60 16.03 -11.76 0.70
C PRO A 60 15.77 -12.10 2.16
N GLU A 61 16.64 -11.60 3.03
CA GLU A 61 16.42 -11.65 4.46
C GLU A 61 15.15 -10.88 4.87
N PRO A 62 14.43 -11.32 5.92
CA PRO A 62 13.17 -10.70 6.35
C PRO A 62 13.26 -9.19 6.60
N GLU A 63 14.42 -8.71 7.05
CA GLU A 63 14.69 -7.29 7.31
C GLU A 63 14.68 -6.44 6.04
N GLN A 64 14.93 -7.04 4.88
CA GLN A 64 14.97 -6.38 3.58
C GLN A 64 13.58 -6.23 2.94
N ILE A 65 12.60 -7.03 3.37
CA ILE A 65 11.24 -7.03 2.80
C ILE A 65 10.53 -5.69 3.05
N ARG A 66 10.57 -5.20 4.29
CA ARG A 66 9.89 -3.95 4.66
C ARG A 66 10.40 -2.73 3.90
N PRO A 67 11.72 -2.44 3.89
CA PRO A 67 12.21 -1.30 3.13
C PRO A 67 11.96 -1.43 1.63
N ALA A 68 12.00 -2.64 1.06
CA ALA A 68 11.72 -2.86 -0.35
C ALA A 68 10.28 -2.43 -0.71
N ILE A 69 9.26 -2.95 -0.02
CA ILE A 69 7.86 -2.63 -0.33
C ILE A 69 7.53 -1.17 -0.02
N LEU A 70 8.07 -0.59 1.05
CA LEU A 70 7.84 0.83 1.36
C LEU A 70 8.45 1.73 0.28
N THR A 71 9.61 1.35 -0.26
CA THR A 71 10.25 2.11 -1.35
C THR A 71 9.47 1.95 -2.66
N ILE A 72 8.96 0.75 -2.98
CA ILE A 72 8.07 0.52 -4.11
C ILE A 72 6.80 1.39 -3.97
N ALA A 73 6.16 1.38 -2.80
CA ALA A 73 4.96 2.17 -2.53
C ALA A 73 5.22 3.68 -2.64
N ALA A 74 6.37 4.16 -2.16
CA ALA A 74 6.77 5.56 -2.28
C ALA A 74 7.02 5.97 -3.74
N GLY A 75 7.68 5.11 -4.53
CA GLY A 75 7.89 5.34 -5.96
C GLY A 75 6.57 5.37 -6.74
N PHE A 76 5.66 4.45 -6.44
CA PHE A 76 4.31 4.42 -7.00
C PHE A 76 3.57 5.73 -6.71
N ALA A 77 3.48 6.11 -5.44
CA ALA A 77 2.80 7.32 -4.99
C ALA A 77 3.40 8.60 -5.60
N ALA A 78 4.72 8.70 -5.68
CA ALA A 78 5.39 9.85 -6.28
C ALA A 78 5.03 10.00 -7.75
N PHE A 79 5.04 8.90 -8.51
CA PHE A 79 4.72 8.91 -9.92
C PHE A 79 3.23 9.21 -10.17
N GLU A 80 2.32 8.62 -9.39
CA GLU A 80 0.89 8.92 -9.45
C GLU A 80 0.61 10.41 -9.21
N ASN A 81 1.26 11.00 -8.21
CA ASN A 81 1.11 12.43 -7.91
C ASN A 81 1.66 13.32 -9.03
N ILE A 82 2.76 12.93 -9.68
CA ILE A 82 3.29 13.63 -10.87
C ILE A 82 2.28 13.55 -12.03
N CYS A 83 1.74 12.37 -12.30
CA CYS A 83 0.72 12.19 -13.34
C CYS A 83 -0.52 13.05 -13.07
N TYR A 84 -0.98 13.08 -11.82
CA TYR A 84 -2.11 13.90 -11.42
C TYR A 84 -1.83 15.39 -11.59
N LEU A 85 -0.64 15.86 -11.21
CA LEU A 85 -0.22 17.26 -11.39
C LEU A 85 -0.19 17.65 -12.88
N ILE A 86 0.31 16.77 -13.74
CA ILE A 86 0.36 16.99 -15.20
C ILE A 86 -1.06 17.10 -15.78
N GLN A 87 -1.99 16.25 -15.32
CA GLN A 87 -3.36 16.22 -15.85
C GLN A 87 -4.22 17.41 -15.39
N HIS A 88 -4.04 17.88 -14.15
CA HIS A 88 -4.92 18.88 -13.53
C HIS A 88 -4.27 20.26 -13.36
N GLY A 89 -2.97 20.39 -13.71
CA GLY A 89 -2.24 21.64 -13.54
C GLY A 89 -2.01 22.02 -12.08
N ALA A 90 -1.41 23.20 -11.88
CA ALA A 90 -1.04 23.73 -10.56
C ALA A 90 -1.99 24.82 -10.05
N GLU A 91 -3.19 24.99 -10.64
CA GLU A 91 -4.12 26.07 -10.31
C GLU A 91 -4.53 26.10 -8.83
N HIS A 92 -4.48 24.94 -8.15
CA HIS A 92 -4.84 24.78 -6.74
C HIS A 92 -3.69 24.08 -5.98
N LEU A 93 -2.50 24.65 -5.98
CA LEU A 93 -1.30 24.05 -5.40
C LEU A 93 -1.52 23.53 -3.96
N GLY A 94 -2.22 24.30 -3.12
CA GLY A 94 -2.53 23.89 -1.75
C GLY A 94 -3.34 22.60 -1.69
N PHE A 95 -4.35 22.46 -2.53
CA PHE A 95 -5.15 21.24 -2.62
C PHE A 95 -4.32 20.06 -3.15
N LEU A 96 -3.48 20.30 -4.17
CA LEU A 96 -2.60 19.28 -4.73
C LEU A 96 -1.59 18.76 -3.70
N LEU A 97 -1.07 19.63 -2.85
CA LEU A 97 -0.16 19.23 -1.77
C LEU A 97 -0.86 18.37 -0.72
N ILE A 98 -2.07 18.78 -0.28
CA ILE A 98 -2.87 18.01 0.70
C ILE A 98 -3.25 16.65 0.10
N ARG A 99 -3.74 16.62 -1.14
CA ARG A 99 -4.07 15.37 -1.84
C ARG A 99 -2.84 14.50 -2.02
N GLY A 100 -1.75 15.07 -2.52
CA GLY A 100 -0.51 14.35 -2.77
C GLY A 100 0.06 13.72 -1.51
N PHE A 101 0.02 14.45 -0.38
CA PHE A 101 0.42 13.91 0.91
C PHE A 101 -0.52 12.80 1.39
N GLY A 102 -1.84 13.03 1.33
CA GLY A 102 -2.85 12.04 1.78
C GLY A 102 -2.81 10.75 0.97
N THR A 103 -2.81 10.85 -0.37
CA THR A 103 -2.74 9.70 -1.27
C THR A 103 -1.38 9.00 -1.15
N GLY A 104 -0.28 9.76 -1.05
CA GLY A 104 1.04 9.19 -0.83
C GLY A 104 1.13 8.43 0.49
N ALA A 105 0.60 8.98 1.58
CA ALA A 105 0.53 8.32 2.88
C ALA A 105 -0.34 7.05 2.82
N MET A 106 -1.46 7.07 2.08
CA MET A 106 -2.31 5.89 1.87
C MET A 106 -1.53 4.75 1.21
N HIS A 107 -0.80 5.00 0.13
CA HIS A 107 0.03 3.97 -0.52
C HIS A 107 1.13 3.42 0.40
N ILE A 108 1.75 4.28 1.23
CA ILE A 108 2.74 3.84 2.22
C ILE A 108 2.10 2.94 3.28
N VAL A 109 0.89 3.25 3.74
CA VAL A 109 0.16 2.41 4.70
C VAL A 109 -0.20 1.06 4.08
N CYS A 110 -0.69 1.02 2.82
CA CYS A 110 -0.92 -0.22 2.10
C CYS A 110 0.37 -1.05 1.99
N GLY A 111 1.48 -0.43 1.59
CA GLY A 111 2.79 -1.06 1.56
C GLY A 111 3.23 -1.58 2.94
N ALA A 112 2.96 -0.84 4.01
CA ALA A 112 3.25 -1.27 5.38
C ALA A 112 2.41 -2.49 5.79
N ILE A 113 1.10 -2.52 5.50
CA ILE A 113 0.23 -3.68 5.76
C ILE A 113 0.83 -4.93 5.14
N VAL A 114 1.19 -4.86 3.86
CA VAL A 114 1.82 -5.97 3.14
C VAL A 114 3.19 -6.31 3.71
N GLY A 115 4.09 -5.33 3.82
CA GLY A 115 5.48 -5.56 4.20
C GLY A 115 5.67 -6.08 5.63
N PHE A 116 4.92 -5.55 6.59
CA PHE A 116 4.99 -6.04 7.98
C PHE A 116 4.39 -7.44 8.10
N GLY A 117 3.33 -7.75 7.34
CA GLY A 117 2.72 -9.07 7.35
C GLY A 117 3.57 -10.13 6.65
N LEU A 118 4.19 -9.80 5.50
CA LEU A 118 4.99 -10.76 4.72
C LEU A 118 6.18 -11.30 5.48
N VAL A 119 6.81 -10.51 6.36
CA VAL A 119 7.92 -10.99 7.22
C VAL A 119 7.52 -12.21 8.04
N TYR A 120 6.27 -12.29 8.50
CA TYR A 120 5.77 -13.44 9.26
C TYR A 120 5.30 -14.57 8.35
N VAL A 121 4.59 -14.22 7.28
CA VAL A 121 3.96 -15.16 6.34
C VAL A 121 5.02 -15.97 5.58
N TRP A 122 6.09 -15.33 5.13
CA TRP A 122 7.10 -15.98 4.29
C TRP A 122 8.04 -16.92 5.03
N ARG A 123 8.07 -16.87 6.35
CA ARG A 123 8.77 -17.86 7.19
C ARG A 123 8.07 -19.23 7.22
N ARG A 124 6.79 -19.31 6.80
CA ARG A 124 5.97 -20.53 6.89
C ARG A 124 5.52 -20.95 5.50
N GLY A 125 6.08 -22.03 4.95
CA GLY A 125 5.86 -22.45 3.57
C GLY A 125 4.39 -22.58 3.16
N TRP A 126 3.55 -23.20 4.01
CA TRP A 126 2.13 -23.38 3.74
C TRP A 126 1.31 -22.07 3.76
N LEU A 127 1.81 -21.05 4.45
CA LEU A 127 1.12 -19.78 4.61
C LEU A 127 1.48 -18.75 3.52
N LYS A 128 2.56 -18.99 2.74
CA LYS A 128 3.07 -18.03 1.75
C LYS A 128 1.98 -17.51 0.81
N ALA A 129 1.25 -18.41 0.14
CA ALA A 129 0.22 -18.02 -0.82
C ALA A 129 -1.00 -17.40 -0.14
N ALA A 130 -1.63 -18.13 0.79
CA ALA A 130 -2.85 -17.68 1.46
C ALA A 130 -2.64 -16.38 2.28
N GLY A 131 -1.52 -16.29 2.98
CA GLY A 131 -1.18 -15.09 3.76
C GLY A 131 -0.87 -13.88 2.86
N THR A 132 -0.16 -14.08 1.74
CA THR A 132 0.08 -12.98 0.78
C THR A 132 -1.23 -12.48 0.17
N CYS A 133 -2.15 -13.37 -0.21
CA CYS A 133 -3.48 -12.98 -0.69
C CYS A 133 -4.29 -12.24 0.39
N GLY A 134 -4.24 -12.69 1.65
CA GLY A 134 -4.92 -12.02 2.75
C GLY A 134 -4.38 -10.61 3.01
N LEU A 135 -3.06 -10.43 2.98
CA LEU A 135 -2.43 -9.12 3.14
C LEU A 135 -2.72 -8.19 1.97
N LEU A 136 -2.71 -8.71 0.74
CA LEU A 136 -3.13 -7.96 -0.44
C LEU A 136 -4.59 -7.52 -0.31
N GLY A 137 -5.49 -8.44 0.10
CA GLY A 137 -6.89 -8.12 0.34
C GLY A 137 -7.08 -7.01 1.39
N ALA A 138 -6.32 -7.05 2.48
CA ALA A 138 -6.37 -5.99 3.50
C ALA A 138 -5.89 -4.63 2.95
N ALA A 139 -4.82 -4.61 2.15
CA ALA A 139 -4.35 -3.38 1.49
C ALA A 139 -5.39 -2.85 0.49
N VAL A 140 -5.99 -3.72 -0.33
CA VAL A 140 -7.06 -3.37 -1.29
C VAL A 140 -8.27 -2.76 -0.57
N ILE A 141 -8.72 -3.36 0.55
CA ILE A 141 -9.85 -2.84 1.33
C ILE A 141 -9.53 -1.46 1.90
N PHE A 142 -8.35 -1.28 2.49
CA PHE A 142 -7.94 0.02 3.03
C PHE A 142 -7.87 1.10 1.94
N HIS A 143 -7.25 0.78 0.80
CA HIS A 143 -7.17 1.66 -0.37
C HIS A 143 -8.57 1.97 -0.92
N GLY A 144 -9.44 0.97 -1.08
CA GLY A 144 -10.80 1.14 -1.57
C GLY A 144 -11.65 2.04 -0.67
N ILE A 145 -11.54 1.89 0.65
CA ILE A 145 -12.22 2.78 1.62
C ILE A 145 -11.69 4.21 1.45
N TYR A 146 -10.39 4.41 1.34
CA TYR A 146 -9.79 5.71 1.11
C TYR A 146 -10.33 6.36 -0.17
N ASN A 147 -10.30 5.65 -1.30
CA ASN A 147 -10.77 6.15 -2.59
C ASN A 147 -12.28 6.43 -2.60
N LEU A 148 -13.06 5.59 -1.92
CA LEU A 148 -14.51 5.80 -1.77
C LEU A 148 -14.80 7.11 -1.02
N LEU A 149 -14.09 7.39 0.07
CA LEU A 149 -14.24 8.62 0.84
C LEU A 149 -13.80 9.85 0.02
N ILE A 150 -12.73 9.74 -0.76
CA ILE A 150 -12.28 10.79 -1.69
C ILE A 150 -13.34 11.06 -2.76
N ALA A 151 -13.87 10.00 -3.38
CA ALA A 151 -14.85 10.11 -4.46
C ALA A 151 -16.21 10.68 -3.99
N TYR A 152 -16.55 10.47 -2.71
CA TYR A 152 -17.75 11.05 -2.11
C TYR A 152 -17.65 12.58 -2.02
N GLY A 153 -16.44 13.12 -1.81
CA GLY A 153 -16.18 14.55 -1.80
C GLY A 153 -16.66 15.28 -0.53
N GLY A 154 -16.67 16.62 -0.60
CA GLY A 154 -17.10 17.47 0.50
C GLY A 154 -16.21 17.30 1.75
N TRP A 155 -16.80 17.38 2.95
CA TRP A 155 -16.05 17.23 4.20
C TRP A 155 -15.49 15.82 4.42
N VAL A 156 -16.12 14.80 3.83
CA VAL A 156 -15.70 13.38 3.93
C VAL A 156 -14.30 13.17 3.32
N GLN A 157 -13.96 13.94 2.31
CA GLN A 157 -12.64 13.91 1.68
C GLN A 157 -11.50 14.26 2.68
N TYR A 158 -11.76 15.17 3.62
CA TYR A 158 -10.77 15.51 4.66
C TYR A 158 -10.58 14.37 5.67
N VAL A 159 -11.65 13.60 5.93
CA VAL A 159 -11.55 12.38 6.74
C VAL A 159 -10.66 11.36 6.04
N ALA A 160 -10.80 11.20 4.72
CA ALA A 160 -9.92 10.32 3.94
C ALA A 160 -8.44 10.71 4.08
N TYR A 161 -8.10 12.00 3.98
CA TYR A 161 -6.72 12.46 4.14
C TYR A 161 -6.15 12.22 5.54
N ALA A 162 -6.98 12.20 6.58
CA ALA A 162 -6.57 11.88 7.94
C ALA A 162 -6.41 10.37 8.18
N LEU A 163 -7.12 9.53 7.41
CA LEU A 163 -7.19 8.07 7.62
C LEU A 163 -5.81 7.37 7.66
N PRO A 164 -4.86 7.64 6.74
CA PRO A 164 -3.53 7.00 6.78
C PRO A 164 -2.75 7.36 8.06
N VAL A 165 -2.84 8.61 8.50
CA VAL A 165 -2.17 9.07 9.72
C VAL A 165 -2.76 8.37 10.95
N LEU A 166 -4.09 8.30 11.02
CA LEU A 166 -4.81 7.59 12.09
C LEU A 166 -4.45 6.11 12.10
N ALA A 167 -4.33 5.46 10.94
CA ALA A 167 -3.93 4.06 10.83
C ALA A 167 -2.51 3.82 11.38
N VAL A 168 -1.57 4.71 11.10
CA VAL A 168 -0.20 4.63 11.66
C VAL A 168 -0.20 4.82 13.18
N ILE A 169 -0.95 5.80 13.69
CA ILE A 169 -1.06 6.05 15.14
C ILE A 169 -1.68 4.83 15.83
N PHE A 170 -2.79 4.32 15.29
CA PHE A 170 -3.45 3.13 15.83
C PHE A 170 -2.54 1.92 15.82
N GLY A 171 -1.82 1.67 14.72
CA GLY A 171 -0.86 0.58 14.61
C GLY A 171 0.26 0.65 15.66
N LYS A 172 0.77 1.85 15.95
CA LYS A 172 1.77 2.06 17.02
C LYS A 172 1.21 1.81 18.41
N ILE A 173 -0.02 2.28 18.67
CA ILE A 173 -0.69 2.08 19.98
C ILE A 173 -0.98 0.59 20.17
N ALA A 174 -1.56 -0.07 19.17
CA ALA A 174 -1.85 -1.50 19.20
C ALA A 174 -0.58 -2.32 19.41
N GLY A 175 0.51 -2.01 18.68
CA GLY A 175 1.81 -2.66 18.85
C GLY A 175 2.35 -2.55 20.27
N LYS A 176 2.28 -1.37 20.89
CA LYS A 176 2.68 -1.17 22.29
C LYS A 176 1.79 -1.95 23.27
N PHE A 177 0.49 -1.93 23.04
CA PHE A 177 -0.46 -2.68 23.88
C PHE A 177 -0.20 -4.18 23.82
N PHE A 178 -0.02 -4.75 22.64
CA PHE A 178 0.27 -6.18 22.48
C PHE A 178 1.64 -6.59 23.03
N SER A 179 2.63 -5.70 23.01
CA SER A 179 3.94 -5.97 23.62
C SER A 179 3.93 -5.89 25.16
N SER A 180 2.95 -5.21 25.75
CA SER A 180 2.81 -5.07 27.21
C SER A 180 1.96 -6.17 27.87
N LEU A 181 1.36 -7.08 27.08
CA LEU A 181 0.57 -8.19 27.64
C LEU A 181 1.48 -9.22 28.31
N PRO A 182 1.20 -9.62 29.58
CA PRO A 182 1.97 -10.65 30.26
C PRO A 182 1.85 -12.00 29.55
N GLY A 183 2.97 -12.71 29.39
CA GLY A 183 3.04 -14.05 28.79
C GLY A 183 3.82 -14.16 27.48
N ARG A 184 4.33 -13.05 26.93
CA ARG A 184 5.15 -13.08 25.70
C ARG A 184 6.64 -13.03 25.95
N THR A 185 7.06 -12.60 27.15
CA THR A 185 8.46 -12.46 27.54
C THR A 185 9.09 -13.78 28.03
N GLU A 186 8.31 -14.78 28.41
CA GLU A 186 8.83 -16.05 28.94
C GLU A 186 9.22 -17.06 27.86
N ASN A 187 8.60 -16.99 26.67
CA ASN A 187 8.90 -17.97 25.59
C ASN A 187 10.11 -17.62 24.71
N GLU A 188 10.67 -16.41 24.80
CA GLU A 188 11.87 -16.04 24.01
C GLU A 188 13.18 -16.38 24.75
N THR A 189 13.14 -16.53 26.07
CA THR A 189 14.32 -16.91 26.86
C THR A 189 14.52 -18.41 27.01
N GLU A 190 13.49 -19.24 26.77
CA GLU A 190 13.56 -20.70 26.93
C GLU A 190 13.96 -21.44 25.65
N ASN A 191 14.03 -20.76 24.49
CA ASN A 191 14.38 -21.34 23.19
C ASN A 191 15.62 -20.69 22.54
N ALA A 192 16.50 -20.10 23.32
CA ALA A 192 17.85 -19.74 22.84
C ALA A 192 18.79 -20.95 23.01
N PRO A 193 19.40 -21.47 21.92
CA PRO A 193 20.34 -22.57 21.97
C PRO A 193 21.66 -22.19 22.62
#